data_3a683ec08cf8513571bf041b10eaf53e
#
_entry.id   3a683ec08cf8513571bf041b10eaf53e
#
_cell.length_a   1.000
_cell.length_b   1.000
_cell.length_c   1.000
_cell.angle_alpha   90.00
_cell.angle_beta   90.00
_cell.angle_gamma   90.00
#
_symmetry.space_group_name_H-M   'P 1'
#
loop_
_entity.id
_entity.type
_entity.pdbx_description
1 polymer ?
#
loop_
_entity_poly.entity_id
_entity_poly.type
_entity_poly.pdbx_seq_one_letter_code
_entity_poly.pdbx_strand_id
1 'polypeptide(L)'
;MVRLSIGYPSTSDQMDILKAKRYANPLDSVQAKIDRDDLLEVQNFLGNINVADSVLAYIVALCERTRELELVELGISPRGIIALTRMSRACALIRERDFVTPEDVREVFKATCAHRLVLKPQARIESIDADTVLDQVMSEVAAPSMGRARGRA
;
A
#
# COMPACT_ATOMS: atom_id res chain seq x y z
N MET A 1 -7.75 2.47 -3.63
CA MET A 1 -7.42 1.29 -2.81
C MET A 1 -6.39 1.61 -1.75
N VAL A 2 -5.58 2.64 -1.93
CA VAL A 2 -4.64 3.17 -0.94
C VAL A 2 -5.10 4.53 -0.44
N ARG A 3 -4.63 4.91 0.76
CA ARG A 3 -4.75 6.27 1.30
C ARG A 3 -3.35 6.85 1.41
N LEU A 4 -3.15 8.00 0.79
CA LEU A 4 -1.90 8.76 0.83
C LEU A 4 -2.16 10.16 1.33
N SER A 5 -1.16 10.79 1.94
CA SER A 5 -1.19 12.20 2.34
C SER A 5 -0.08 12.93 1.58
N ILE A 6 -0.45 13.99 0.89
CA ILE A 6 0.52 14.83 0.16
C ILE A 6 1.09 15.91 1.11
N GLY A 7 0.37 16.24 2.20
CA GLY A 7 0.71 17.33 3.08
C GLY A 7 0.44 18.71 2.45
N TYR A 8 0.99 19.74 3.07
CA TYR A 8 0.93 21.11 2.56
C TYR A 8 2.25 21.48 1.88
N PRO A 9 2.19 22.26 0.77
CA PRO A 9 3.40 22.75 0.11
C PRO A 9 4.14 23.75 1.04
N SER A 10 5.44 23.89 0.83
CA SER A 10 6.24 24.90 1.55
C SER A 10 5.78 26.32 1.22
N THR A 11 6.19 27.31 2.03
CA THR A 11 5.86 28.72 1.76
C THR A 11 6.36 29.18 0.39
N SER A 12 7.55 28.73 -0.04
CA SER A 12 8.10 29.01 -1.37
C SER A 12 7.22 28.41 -2.47
N ASP A 13 6.82 27.14 -2.34
CA ASP A 13 5.98 26.48 -3.34
C ASP A 13 4.59 27.14 -3.43
N GLN A 14 4.02 27.58 -2.31
CA GLN A 14 2.77 28.32 -2.32
C GLN A 14 2.90 29.66 -3.08
N MET A 15 4.00 30.38 -2.89
CA MET A 15 4.30 31.59 -3.67
C MET A 15 4.43 31.30 -5.16
N ASP A 16 5.08 30.20 -5.53
CA ASP A 16 5.25 29.83 -6.93
C ASP A 16 3.95 29.38 -7.59
N ILE A 17 3.07 28.71 -6.86
CA ILE A 17 1.70 28.41 -7.29
C ILE A 17 0.94 29.71 -7.61
N LEU A 18 1.03 30.72 -6.71
CA LEU A 18 0.35 32.00 -6.91
C LEU A 18 0.92 32.75 -8.12
N LYS A 19 2.25 32.76 -8.30
CA LYS A 19 2.92 33.37 -9.48
C LYS A 19 2.48 32.68 -10.78
N ALA A 20 2.48 31.35 -10.82
CA ALA A 20 2.07 30.57 -11.98
C ALA A 20 0.62 30.86 -12.40
N LYS A 21 -0.29 30.96 -11.43
CA LYS A 21 -1.71 31.29 -11.68
C LYS A 21 -1.97 32.73 -12.12
N ARG A 22 -0.99 33.63 -11.96
CA ARG A 22 -1.19 35.05 -12.27
C ARG A 22 -1.42 35.33 -13.75
N TYR A 23 -0.82 34.53 -14.63
CA TYR A 23 -0.82 34.78 -16.08
C TYR A 23 -1.48 33.70 -16.92
N ALA A 24 -1.57 32.48 -16.40
CA ALA A 24 -2.17 31.33 -17.06
C ALA A 24 -2.70 30.33 -16.06
N ASN A 25 -3.61 29.45 -16.48
CA ASN A 25 -4.00 28.30 -15.69
C ASN A 25 -2.98 27.16 -15.93
N PRO A 26 -2.19 26.74 -14.91
CA PRO A 26 -1.19 25.67 -15.10
C PRO A 26 -1.79 24.35 -15.61
N LEU A 27 -3.10 24.12 -15.38
CA LEU A 27 -3.80 22.92 -15.85
C LEU A 27 -3.88 22.84 -17.38
N ASP A 28 -3.85 23.98 -18.08
CA ASP A 28 -3.94 24.01 -19.55
C ASP A 28 -2.67 23.43 -20.22
N SER A 29 -1.57 23.34 -19.48
CA SER A 29 -0.30 22.75 -19.93
C SER A 29 -0.16 21.26 -19.62
N VAL A 30 -1.10 20.67 -18.86
CA VAL A 30 -1.05 19.25 -18.48
C VAL A 30 -1.37 18.38 -19.69
N GLN A 31 -0.46 17.46 -19.99
CA GLN A 31 -0.63 16.48 -21.07
C GLN A 31 -0.78 15.09 -20.50
N ALA A 32 -1.60 14.26 -21.13
CA ALA A 32 -1.67 12.83 -20.82
C ALA A 32 -0.30 12.18 -21.04
N LYS A 33 0.15 11.38 -20.07
CA LYS A 33 1.42 10.62 -20.14
C LYS A 33 1.22 9.16 -20.47
N ILE A 34 0.02 8.66 -20.28
CA ILE A 34 -0.42 7.31 -20.59
C ILE A 34 -1.87 7.41 -21.05
N ASP A 35 -2.27 6.65 -22.03
CA ASP A 35 -3.66 6.61 -22.41
C ASP A 35 -4.47 5.62 -21.53
N ARG A 36 -5.79 5.65 -21.74
CA ARG A 36 -6.70 4.82 -20.94
C ARG A 36 -6.52 3.33 -21.22
N ASP A 37 -6.28 2.98 -22.46
CA ASP A 37 -6.25 1.58 -22.89
C ASP A 37 -4.96 0.91 -22.41
N ASP A 38 -3.82 1.62 -22.49
CA ASP A 38 -2.55 1.20 -21.86
C ASP A 38 -2.71 0.96 -20.35
N LEU A 39 -3.40 1.88 -19.64
CA LEU A 39 -3.64 1.71 -18.20
C LEU A 39 -4.49 0.48 -17.89
N LEU A 40 -5.51 0.23 -18.71
CA LEU A 40 -6.38 -0.95 -18.54
C LEU A 40 -5.62 -2.24 -18.83
N GLU A 41 -4.74 -2.26 -19.83
CA GLU A 41 -3.87 -3.39 -20.13
C GLU A 41 -2.96 -3.71 -18.95
N VAL A 42 -2.28 -2.71 -18.38
CA VAL A 42 -1.47 -2.87 -17.17
C VAL A 42 -2.29 -3.41 -15.99
N GLN A 43 -3.51 -2.89 -15.77
CA GLN A 43 -4.37 -3.37 -14.69
C GLN A 43 -4.81 -4.83 -14.89
N ASN A 44 -5.09 -5.25 -16.11
CA ASN A 44 -5.43 -6.62 -16.44
C ASN A 44 -4.22 -7.56 -16.29
N PHE A 45 -3.03 -7.08 -16.64
CA PHE A 45 -1.79 -7.85 -16.51
C PHE A 45 -1.44 -8.21 -15.07
N LEU A 46 -1.90 -7.43 -14.07
CA LEU A 46 -1.64 -7.71 -12.64
C LEU A 46 -2.06 -9.12 -12.21
N GLY A 47 -3.03 -9.74 -12.90
CA GLY A 47 -3.44 -11.12 -12.66
C GLY A 47 -2.33 -12.14 -12.90
N ASN A 48 -1.39 -11.84 -13.79
CA ASN A 48 -0.28 -12.72 -14.19
C ASN A 48 0.91 -12.67 -13.22
N ILE A 49 0.97 -11.65 -12.34
CA ILE A 49 2.03 -11.57 -11.32
C ILE A 49 1.82 -12.66 -10.29
N ASN A 50 2.79 -13.55 -10.17
CA ASN A 50 2.70 -14.71 -9.28
C ASN A 50 2.80 -14.29 -7.80
N VAL A 51 2.01 -14.96 -6.95
CA VAL A 51 2.08 -14.81 -5.48
C VAL A 51 2.22 -16.21 -4.90
N ALA A 52 3.38 -16.53 -4.38
CA ALA A 52 3.62 -17.83 -3.76
C ALA A 52 2.73 -18.04 -2.52
N ASP A 53 2.33 -19.27 -2.24
CA ASP A 53 1.47 -19.60 -1.11
C ASP A 53 2.05 -19.11 0.24
N SER A 54 3.37 -19.12 0.40
CA SER A 54 4.04 -18.57 1.58
C SER A 54 3.83 -17.06 1.75
N VAL A 55 3.78 -16.31 0.63
CA VAL A 55 3.50 -14.87 0.65
C VAL A 55 2.01 -14.61 0.87
N LEU A 56 1.13 -15.44 0.32
CA LEU A 56 -0.32 -15.38 0.61
C LEU A 56 -0.58 -15.64 2.10
N ALA A 57 0.05 -16.67 2.67
CA ALA A 57 -0.05 -16.95 4.10
C ALA A 57 0.46 -15.79 4.96
N TYR A 58 1.55 -15.14 4.55
CA TYR A 58 2.08 -13.96 5.24
C TYR A 58 1.10 -12.78 5.19
N ILE A 59 0.49 -12.49 4.05
CA ILE A 59 -0.56 -11.47 3.90
C ILE A 59 -1.73 -11.74 4.85
N VAL A 60 -2.18 -13.00 4.91
CA VAL A 60 -3.27 -13.42 5.79
C VAL A 60 -2.87 -13.23 7.25
N ALA A 61 -1.68 -13.73 7.66
CA ALA A 61 -1.18 -13.61 9.02
C ALA A 61 -1.07 -12.14 9.50
N LEU A 62 -0.55 -11.24 8.65
CA LEU A 62 -0.54 -9.80 8.95
C LEU A 62 -1.94 -9.26 9.22
N CYS A 63 -2.91 -9.61 8.37
CA CYS A 63 -4.28 -9.10 8.52
C CYS A 63 -5.01 -9.73 9.71
N GLU A 64 -4.81 -11.01 9.99
CA GLU A 64 -5.37 -11.70 11.17
C GLU A 64 -4.82 -11.10 12.45
N ARG A 65 -3.50 -10.88 12.52
CA ARG A 65 -2.89 -10.27 13.69
C ARG A 65 -3.50 -8.91 14.04
N THR A 66 -3.94 -8.11 13.06
CA THR A 66 -4.64 -6.85 13.35
C THR A 66 -5.93 -7.03 14.14
N ARG A 67 -6.60 -8.19 14.08
CA ARG A 67 -7.87 -8.46 14.76
C ARG A 67 -7.67 -8.91 16.22
N GLU A 68 -6.47 -9.33 16.56
CA GLU A 68 -6.12 -9.86 17.89
C GLU A 68 -5.55 -8.79 18.82
N LEU A 69 -5.21 -7.61 18.30
CA LEU A 69 -4.63 -6.53 19.09
C LEU A 69 -5.68 -5.86 19.97
N GLU A 70 -5.34 -5.65 21.24
CA GLU A 70 -6.26 -5.12 22.25
C GLU A 70 -6.82 -3.74 21.90
N LEU A 71 -6.02 -2.86 21.31
CA LEU A 71 -6.41 -1.51 20.93
C LEU A 71 -7.20 -1.42 19.62
N VAL A 72 -7.38 -2.54 18.92
CA VAL A 72 -8.15 -2.60 17.67
C VAL A 72 -9.57 -3.04 17.97
N GLU A 73 -10.54 -2.26 17.48
CA GLU A 73 -11.96 -2.61 17.52
C GLU A 73 -12.36 -3.41 16.28
N LEU A 74 -11.93 -2.96 15.09
CA LEU A 74 -12.12 -3.69 13.83
C LEU A 74 -10.78 -3.77 13.09
N GLY A 75 -10.29 -5.00 12.92
CA GLY A 75 -9.11 -5.32 12.13
C GLY A 75 -9.41 -5.40 10.62
N ILE A 76 -8.41 -5.77 9.86
CA ILE A 76 -8.50 -5.83 8.39
C ILE A 76 -9.49 -6.90 7.95
N SER A 77 -10.46 -6.52 7.13
CA SER A 77 -11.48 -7.40 6.57
C SER A 77 -10.91 -8.25 5.41
N PRO A 78 -11.59 -9.35 5.00
CA PRO A 78 -11.22 -10.12 3.79
C PRO A 78 -11.09 -9.26 2.53
N ARG A 79 -11.91 -8.21 2.38
CA ARG A 79 -11.79 -7.23 1.29
C ARG A 79 -10.47 -6.45 1.37
N GLY A 80 -9.96 -6.20 2.59
CA GLY A 80 -8.65 -5.59 2.82
C GLY A 80 -7.51 -6.52 2.41
N ILE A 81 -7.61 -7.83 2.68
CA ILE A 81 -6.65 -8.86 2.25
C ILE A 81 -6.53 -8.86 0.72
N ILE A 82 -7.67 -8.89 0.01
CA ILE A 82 -7.70 -8.84 -1.46
C ILE A 82 -7.05 -7.54 -1.97
N ALA A 83 -7.34 -6.40 -1.34
CA ALA A 83 -6.76 -5.12 -1.72
C ALA A 83 -5.24 -5.11 -1.52
N LEU A 84 -4.74 -5.64 -0.40
CA LEU A 84 -3.31 -5.75 -0.10
C LEU A 84 -2.60 -6.64 -1.13
N THR A 85 -3.16 -7.81 -1.44
CA THR A 85 -2.60 -8.72 -2.47
C THR A 85 -2.50 -8.02 -3.83
N ARG A 86 -3.53 -7.28 -4.25
CA ARG A 86 -3.51 -6.53 -5.52
C ARG A 86 -2.47 -5.42 -5.52
N MET A 87 -2.31 -4.71 -4.41
CA MET A 87 -1.30 -3.65 -4.28
C MET A 87 0.12 -4.21 -4.27
N SER A 88 0.33 -5.36 -3.62
CA SER A 88 1.63 -6.05 -3.64
C SER A 88 2.02 -6.50 -5.07
N ARG A 89 1.05 -7.00 -5.85
CA ARG A 89 1.28 -7.30 -7.28
C ARG A 89 1.66 -6.06 -8.08
N ALA A 90 0.98 -4.93 -7.85
CA ALA A 90 1.30 -3.68 -8.52
C ALA A 90 2.71 -3.18 -8.13
N CYS A 91 3.10 -3.33 -6.87
CA CYS A 91 4.45 -3.01 -6.40
C CYS A 91 5.52 -3.85 -7.11
N ALA A 92 5.30 -5.17 -7.23
CA ALA A 92 6.19 -6.08 -7.95
C ALA A 92 6.31 -5.69 -9.43
N LEU A 93 5.19 -5.39 -10.09
CA LEU A 93 5.17 -4.99 -11.50
C LEU A 93 5.95 -3.69 -11.76
N ILE A 94 5.75 -2.67 -10.92
CA ILE A 94 6.49 -1.40 -11.01
C ILE A 94 8.01 -1.62 -10.86
N ARG A 95 8.41 -2.68 -10.16
CA ARG A 95 9.80 -3.12 -9.99
C ARG A 95 10.24 -4.14 -11.04
N GLU A 96 9.50 -4.25 -12.13
CA GLU A 96 9.80 -5.12 -13.27
C GLU A 96 9.94 -6.60 -12.89
N ARG A 97 9.13 -7.05 -11.90
CA ARG A 97 9.10 -8.46 -11.46
C ARG A 97 7.76 -9.10 -11.73
N ASP A 98 7.77 -10.38 -12.08
CA ASP A 98 6.62 -11.23 -12.33
C ASP A 98 6.16 -12.02 -11.08
N PHE A 99 6.79 -11.76 -9.92
CA PHE A 99 6.44 -12.36 -8.64
C PHE A 99 6.50 -11.35 -7.49
N VAL A 100 5.65 -11.58 -6.48
CA VAL A 100 5.57 -10.77 -5.26
C VAL A 100 6.55 -11.29 -4.21
N THR A 101 7.24 -10.36 -3.53
CA THR A 101 8.08 -10.66 -2.37
C THR A 101 7.43 -10.17 -1.08
N PRO A 102 7.86 -10.66 0.10
CA PRO A 102 7.39 -10.13 1.38
C PRO A 102 7.64 -8.62 1.57
N GLU A 103 8.73 -8.11 0.97
CA GLU A 103 9.09 -6.68 1.00
C GLU A 103 8.05 -5.83 0.27
N ASP A 104 7.52 -6.31 -0.87
CA ASP A 104 6.44 -5.62 -1.59
C ASP A 104 5.18 -5.51 -0.75
N VAL A 105 4.85 -6.58 0.00
CA VAL A 105 3.72 -6.57 0.92
C VAL A 105 3.92 -5.53 2.01
N ARG A 106 5.10 -5.50 2.65
CA ARG A 106 5.43 -4.57 3.74
C ARG A 106 5.36 -3.12 3.28
N GLU A 107 5.88 -2.82 2.10
CA GLU A 107 5.90 -1.47 1.54
C GLU A 107 4.51 -0.86 1.35
N VAL A 108 3.57 -1.66 0.85
CA VAL A 108 2.21 -1.18 0.58
C VAL A 108 1.23 -1.41 1.75
N PHE A 109 1.67 -2.07 2.83
CA PHE A 109 0.81 -2.50 3.92
C PHE A 109 0.11 -1.32 4.61
N LYS A 110 0.87 -0.32 5.07
CA LYS A 110 0.31 0.86 5.75
C LYS A 110 -0.65 1.63 4.83
N ALA A 111 -0.20 2.00 3.64
CA ALA A 111 -1.02 2.77 2.70
C ALA A 111 -2.33 2.06 2.32
N THR A 112 -2.31 0.72 2.31
CA THR A 112 -3.49 -0.09 1.98
C THR A 112 -4.38 -0.36 3.21
N CYS A 113 -3.81 -0.49 4.41
CA CYS A 113 -4.49 -1.04 5.57
C CYS A 113 -4.83 -0.01 6.66
N ALA A 114 -4.06 1.07 6.85
CA ALA A 114 -4.26 2.00 7.95
C ALA A 114 -5.68 2.61 8.00
N HIS A 115 -6.23 2.98 6.84
CA HIS A 115 -7.57 3.55 6.73
C HIS A 115 -8.72 2.53 6.85
N ARG A 116 -8.39 1.26 7.06
CA ARG A 116 -9.33 0.13 7.21
C ARG A 116 -9.40 -0.39 8.65
N LEU A 117 -8.52 0.09 9.51
CA LEU A 117 -8.55 -0.19 10.94
C LEU A 117 -9.50 0.77 11.65
N VAL A 118 -10.25 0.24 12.60
CA VAL A 118 -10.96 1.04 13.59
C VAL A 118 -10.29 0.77 14.94
N LEU A 119 -9.75 1.82 15.54
CA LEU A 119 -9.11 1.75 16.85
C LEU A 119 -10.11 2.09 17.95
N LYS A 120 -9.98 1.43 19.11
CA LYS A 120 -10.75 1.74 20.31
C LYS A 120 -10.43 3.16 20.82
N PRO A 121 -11.35 3.79 21.56
CA PRO A 121 -11.11 5.12 22.14
C PRO A 121 -9.83 5.21 23.00
N GLN A 122 -9.46 4.11 23.66
CA GLN A 122 -8.25 4.02 24.48
C GLN A 122 -6.97 4.31 23.66
N ALA A 123 -6.88 3.86 22.40
CA ALA A 123 -5.74 4.15 21.54
C ALA A 123 -5.51 5.66 21.36
N ARG A 124 -6.59 6.47 21.32
CA ARG A 124 -6.49 7.93 21.24
C ARG A 124 -5.92 8.55 22.52
N ILE A 125 -6.29 8.00 23.68
CA ILE A 125 -5.77 8.45 25.00
C ILE A 125 -4.27 8.17 25.06
N GLU A 126 -3.84 7.04 24.52
CA GLU A 126 -2.44 6.62 24.49
C GLU A 126 -1.65 7.23 23.30
N SER A 127 -2.29 8.08 22.49
CA SER A 127 -1.69 8.69 21.26
C SER A 127 -1.17 7.66 20.27
N ILE A 128 -1.82 6.49 20.22
CA ILE A 128 -1.49 5.41 19.28
C ILE A 128 -2.37 5.56 18.04
N ASP A 129 -1.73 5.67 16.89
CA ASP A 129 -2.40 5.73 15.59
C ASP A 129 -2.38 4.38 14.84
N ALA A 130 -3.10 4.34 13.72
CA ALA A 130 -3.17 3.13 12.90
C ALA A 130 -1.82 2.72 12.31
N ASP A 131 -0.95 3.67 12.00
CA ASP A 131 0.37 3.39 11.44
C ASP A 131 1.28 2.72 12.48
N THR A 132 1.22 3.17 13.73
CA THR A 132 1.93 2.57 14.88
C THR A 132 1.46 1.11 15.11
N VAL A 133 0.14 0.89 15.07
CA VAL A 133 -0.43 -0.47 15.20
C VAL A 133 0.06 -1.38 14.08
N LEU A 134 0.11 -0.90 12.83
CA LEU A 134 0.59 -1.71 11.71
C LEU A 134 2.11 -1.96 11.78
N ASP A 135 2.90 -1.04 12.33
CA ASP A 135 4.33 -1.26 12.59
C ASP A 135 4.53 -2.39 13.62
N GLN A 136 3.74 -2.38 14.68
CA GLN A 136 3.73 -3.47 15.66
C GLN A 136 3.42 -4.82 14.99
N VAL A 137 2.34 -4.89 14.20
CA VAL A 137 1.97 -6.11 13.46
C VAL A 137 3.11 -6.60 12.58
N MET A 138 3.76 -5.69 11.82
CA MET A 138 4.90 -6.05 10.97
C MET A 138 6.14 -6.53 11.74
N SER A 139 6.28 -6.13 12.99
CA SER A 139 7.38 -6.58 13.85
C SER A 139 7.13 -7.95 14.46
N GLU A 140 5.86 -8.29 14.72
CA GLU A 140 5.44 -9.54 15.35
C GLU A 140 5.27 -10.71 14.37
N VAL A 141 4.88 -10.41 13.12
CA VAL A 141 4.66 -11.43 12.09
C VAL A 141 5.92 -11.61 11.25
N ALA A 142 6.55 -12.78 11.38
CA ALA A 142 7.76 -13.11 10.65
C ALA A 142 7.51 -13.22 9.14
N ALA A 143 8.32 -12.51 8.34
CA ALA A 143 8.28 -12.66 6.90
C ALA A 143 8.84 -14.03 6.46
N PRO A 144 8.23 -14.70 5.47
CA PRO A 144 8.75 -15.96 4.97
C PRO A 144 10.13 -15.76 4.33
N SER A 145 11.05 -16.70 4.56
CA SER A 145 12.32 -16.71 3.86
C SER A 145 12.06 -16.99 2.37
N MET A 146 12.57 -16.14 1.49
CA MET A 146 12.58 -16.43 0.05
C MET A 146 13.52 -17.61 -0.18
N GLY A 147 12.97 -18.82 -0.31
CA GLY A 147 13.74 -19.98 -0.74
C GLY A 147 14.42 -19.65 -2.06
N ARG A 148 15.74 -19.90 -2.18
CA ARG A 148 16.43 -19.84 -3.47
C ARG A 148 15.60 -20.62 -4.47
N ALA A 149 15.15 -19.95 -5.53
CA ALA A 149 14.51 -20.63 -6.67
C ALA A 149 15.44 -21.78 -7.08
N ARG A 150 14.99 -23.02 -6.83
CA ARG A 150 15.69 -24.19 -7.40
C ARG A 150 15.55 -24.03 -8.91
N GLY A 151 16.66 -23.67 -9.55
CA GLY A 151 16.74 -23.65 -10.99
C GLY A 151 16.24 -25.01 -11.51
N ARG A 152 15.22 -24.98 -12.34
CA ARG A 152 14.87 -26.12 -13.17
C ARG A 152 16.04 -26.32 -14.12
N ALA A 153 16.77 -27.42 -13.91
CA ALA A 153 17.67 -27.99 -14.90
C ALA A 153 16.88 -28.51 -16.10
#